data_035781c62a29691d96f404b2adbca507
#
_entry.id   035781c62a29691d96f404b2adbca507
#
_cell.length_a   1.000
_cell.length_b   1.000
_cell.length_c   1.000
_cell.angle_alpha   90.00
_cell.angle_beta   90.00
_cell.angle_gamma   90.00
#
_symmetry.space_group_name_H-M   'P 1'
#
loop_
_entity.id
_entity.type
_entity.pdbx_description
1 polymer ?
#
loop_
_entity_poly.entity_id
_entity_poly.type
_entity_poly.pdbx_seq_one_letter_code
_entity_poly.pdbx_strand_id
1 'polypeptide(L)'
;MVLFFVTGYLLVMPDDIKNSNDAFIKKNELFFPEFKRLNCINNTVIYTDSIYSTLKIEGLDTAVYAGILSEVLKKRFYHGIANYSLSENWIAYLMAKLSWSHFSVIVDANDILKHSEGLCSQQNIVFIAALNKKGIVNRTVGLGNKEGPGHFLIEINYNSCWHLYDIDLEPNWSKIDSKHESMSYLLSNKEELYKIYSDRINRKLLDKIIVKVSYGLPNKLPAKKMLLFHKITKIFTYVLPFIFLLLFVFSIKNVIKK
;
A
#
# COMPACT_ATOMS: atom_id res chain seq x y z
N MET A 1 12.01 28.84 21.90
CA MET A 1 10.89 29.60 21.30
C MET A 1 10.80 29.38 19.80
N VAL A 2 11.84 29.63 19.01
CA VAL A 2 11.83 29.47 17.55
C VAL A 2 11.45 28.03 17.12
N LEU A 3 11.99 26.98 17.75
CA LEU A 3 11.71 25.58 17.40
C LEU A 3 10.24 25.19 17.64
N PHE A 4 9.61 25.75 18.69
CA PHE A 4 8.19 25.51 19.00
C PHE A 4 7.24 26.18 17.99
N PHE A 5 7.58 27.40 17.56
CA PHE A 5 6.82 28.07 16.50
C PHE A 5 7.02 27.37 15.14
N VAL A 6 8.22 26.89 14.84
CA VAL A 6 8.49 26.13 13.61
C VAL A 6 7.72 24.81 13.60
N THR A 7 7.70 24.04 14.70
CA THR A 7 6.94 22.79 14.77
C THR A 7 5.41 23.02 14.76
N GLY A 8 4.93 24.06 15.44
CA GLY A 8 3.51 24.46 15.41
C GLY A 8 3.07 24.95 14.03
N TYR A 9 3.89 25.79 13.37
CA TYR A 9 3.64 26.29 12.02
C TYR A 9 3.66 25.15 10.99
N LEU A 10 4.62 24.21 11.11
CA LEU A 10 4.71 23.04 10.27
C LEU A 10 3.50 22.09 10.40
N LEU A 11 2.84 22.03 11.58
CA LEU A 11 1.64 21.21 11.79
C LEU A 11 0.36 21.83 11.19
N VAL A 12 0.39 23.11 10.84
CA VAL A 12 -0.77 23.87 10.34
C VAL A 12 -0.69 24.17 8.83
N MET A 13 0.46 23.91 8.19
CA MET A 13 0.59 24.12 6.74
C MET A 13 -0.32 23.18 5.95
N PRO A 14 -1.12 23.68 4.98
CA PRO A 14 -1.86 22.84 4.07
C PRO A 14 -0.90 21.98 3.23
N ASP A 15 -1.25 20.73 3.04
CA ASP A 15 -0.51 19.79 2.18
C ASP A 15 -0.78 20.09 0.69
N ASP A 16 -0.28 21.19 0.18
CA ASP A 16 -0.39 21.58 -1.23
C ASP A 16 0.71 20.91 -2.09
N ILE A 17 0.63 19.58 -2.24
CA ILE A 17 1.30 18.91 -3.36
C ILE A 17 0.29 17.93 -3.99
N LYS A 18 -0.69 18.49 -4.68
CA LYS A 18 -1.46 17.72 -5.66
C LYS A 18 -0.63 17.62 -6.93
N ASN A 19 -0.13 16.42 -7.20
CA ASN A 19 0.50 16.11 -8.48
C ASN A 19 -0.52 16.30 -9.62
N SER A 20 -0.18 17.14 -10.58
CA SER A 20 -1.01 17.49 -11.76
C SER A 20 -1.29 16.28 -12.69
N ASN A 21 -0.62 15.14 -12.50
CA ASN A 21 -0.84 13.89 -13.25
C ASN A 21 -2.01 13.05 -12.73
N ASP A 22 -2.53 13.34 -11.55
CA ASP A 22 -3.62 12.58 -10.92
C ASP A 22 -4.93 12.61 -11.71
N ALA A 23 -5.20 13.70 -12.44
CA ALA A 23 -6.47 13.87 -13.13
C ALA A 23 -6.66 12.91 -14.32
N PHE A 24 -5.57 12.52 -15.01
CA PHE A 24 -5.63 11.59 -16.14
C PHE A 24 -5.75 10.14 -15.68
N ILE A 25 -5.01 9.77 -14.64
CA ILE A 25 -5.03 8.43 -14.05
C ILE A 25 -6.41 8.16 -13.44
N LYS A 26 -6.94 9.09 -12.65
CA LYS A 26 -8.28 9.01 -12.02
C LYS A 26 -9.44 8.76 -13.00
N LYS A 27 -9.34 9.25 -14.24
CA LYS A 27 -10.42 9.12 -15.24
C LYS A 27 -10.61 7.68 -15.76
N ASN A 28 -9.57 6.85 -15.69
CA ASN A 28 -9.54 5.49 -16.25
C ASN A 28 -9.54 4.37 -15.19
N GLU A 29 -9.60 4.72 -13.91
CA GLU A 29 -9.58 3.76 -12.80
C GLU A 29 -10.96 3.58 -12.16
N LEU A 30 -11.23 2.36 -11.68
CA LEU A 30 -12.49 1.99 -11.00
C LEU A 30 -12.45 2.40 -9.52
N PHE A 31 -12.19 3.68 -9.24
CA PHE A 31 -12.20 4.19 -7.86
C PHE A 31 -13.61 4.59 -7.41
N PHE A 32 -14.04 4.05 -6.27
CA PHE A 32 -15.34 4.37 -5.64
C PHE A 32 -15.12 5.19 -4.37
N PRO A 33 -15.47 6.49 -4.36
CA PRO A 33 -15.24 7.38 -3.20
C PRO A 33 -15.89 6.89 -1.90
N GLU A 34 -17.01 6.16 -1.96
CA GLU A 34 -17.67 5.58 -0.80
C GLU A 34 -16.84 4.52 -0.09
N PHE A 35 -15.86 3.92 -0.77
CA PHE A 35 -14.94 2.96 -0.15
C PHE A 35 -13.87 3.62 0.73
N LYS A 36 -13.78 4.95 0.78
CA LYS A 36 -12.95 5.66 1.75
C LYS A 36 -13.28 5.31 3.21
N ARG A 37 -14.52 4.89 3.49
CA ARG A 37 -14.93 4.37 4.80
C ARG A 37 -14.16 3.13 5.24
N LEU A 38 -13.58 2.38 4.29
CA LEU A 38 -12.69 1.24 4.55
C LEU A 38 -11.28 1.76 4.88
N ASN A 39 -11.15 2.50 5.97
CA ASN A 39 -9.97 3.26 6.36
C ASN A 39 -9.03 2.51 7.32
N CYS A 40 -9.27 1.23 7.55
CA CYS A 40 -8.39 0.33 8.29
C CYS A 40 -8.64 -1.13 7.86
N ILE A 41 -7.70 -2.01 8.17
CA ILE A 41 -7.78 -3.44 7.83
C ILE A 41 -9.03 -4.10 8.43
N ASN A 42 -9.43 -3.71 9.64
CA ASN A 42 -10.65 -4.26 10.25
C ASN A 42 -11.89 -3.96 9.42
N ASN A 43 -12.08 -2.71 9.02
CA ASN A 43 -13.24 -2.30 8.23
C ASN A 43 -13.25 -2.97 6.86
N THR A 44 -12.06 -3.11 6.23
CA THR A 44 -11.91 -3.80 4.94
C THR A 44 -12.30 -5.27 5.05
N VAL A 45 -11.81 -5.97 6.09
CA VAL A 45 -12.14 -7.39 6.32
C VAL A 45 -13.62 -7.56 6.65
N ILE A 46 -14.20 -6.75 7.55
CA ILE A 46 -15.62 -6.82 7.90
C ILE A 46 -16.50 -6.60 6.66
N TYR A 47 -16.15 -5.64 5.81
CA TYR A 47 -16.88 -5.39 4.57
C TYR A 47 -16.78 -6.57 3.59
N THR A 48 -15.58 -7.14 3.43
CA THR A 48 -15.37 -8.33 2.59
C THR A 48 -16.13 -9.53 3.15
N ASP A 49 -16.11 -9.74 4.47
CA ASP A 49 -16.87 -10.80 5.16
C ASP A 49 -18.38 -10.63 4.92
N SER A 50 -18.89 -9.39 4.94
CA SER A 50 -20.31 -9.15 4.68
C SER A 50 -20.73 -9.56 3.27
N ILE A 51 -19.89 -9.29 2.25
CA ILE A 51 -20.15 -9.74 0.88
C ILE A 51 -20.02 -11.27 0.80
N TYR A 52 -18.96 -11.85 1.36
CA TYR A 52 -18.76 -13.29 1.33
C TYR A 52 -19.93 -14.06 1.95
N SER A 53 -20.48 -13.58 3.07
CA SER A 53 -21.61 -14.21 3.74
C SER A 53 -22.88 -14.29 2.91
N THR A 54 -23.09 -13.38 1.94
CA THR A 54 -24.24 -13.41 1.03
C THR A 54 -24.23 -14.62 0.09
N LEU A 55 -23.05 -15.20 -0.16
CA LEU A 55 -22.88 -16.34 -1.06
C LEU A 55 -23.30 -17.67 -0.42
N LYS A 56 -23.54 -17.70 0.90
CA LYS A 56 -23.95 -18.90 1.67
C LYS A 56 -23.03 -20.13 1.46
N ILE A 57 -21.72 -19.88 1.31
CA ILE A 57 -20.70 -20.92 1.17
C ILE A 57 -20.33 -21.40 2.57
N GLU A 58 -20.36 -22.72 2.78
CA GLU A 58 -19.89 -23.32 4.05
C GLU A 58 -18.38 -23.23 4.17
N GLY A 59 -17.91 -22.71 5.31
CA GLY A 59 -16.49 -22.52 5.56
C GLY A 59 -15.86 -21.39 4.75
N LEU A 60 -14.54 -21.35 4.68
CA LEU A 60 -13.79 -20.34 3.94
C LEU A 60 -13.26 -20.90 2.62
N ASP A 61 -13.90 -20.56 1.52
CA ASP A 61 -13.33 -20.76 0.19
C ASP A 61 -12.32 -19.63 -0.09
N THR A 62 -11.03 -20.00 -0.06
CA THR A 62 -9.93 -19.03 -0.21
C THR A 62 -9.94 -18.33 -1.57
N ALA A 63 -10.26 -19.03 -2.66
CA ALA A 63 -10.28 -18.45 -4.00
C ALA A 63 -11.39 -17.39 -4.12
N VAL A 64 -12.59 -17.73 -3.66
CA VAL A 64 -13.74 -16.81 -3.67
C VAL A 64 -13.48 -15.61 -2.77
N TYR A 65 -12.98 -15.84 -1.55
CA TYR A 65 -12.68 -14.75 -0.62
C TYR A 65 -11.63 -13.79 -1.16
N ALA A 66 -10.53 -14.33 -1.70
CA ALA A 66 -9.46 -13.54 -2.30
C ALA A 66 -9.95 -12.75 -3.51
N GLY A 67 -10.81 -13.32 -4.33
CA GLY A 67 -11.45 -12.63 -5.45
C GLY A 67 -12.28 -11.43 -4.98
N ILE A 68 -13.15 -11.61 -3.98
CA ILE A 68 -13.97 -10.51 -3.41
C ILE A 68 -13.06 -9.41 -2.83
N LEU A 69 -12.07 -9.78 -2.02
CA LEU A 69 -11.16 -8.81 -1.41
C LEU A 69 -10.35 -8.05 -2.48
N SER A 70 -9.91 -8.73 -3.54
CA SER A 70 -9.26 -8.12 -4.70
C SER A 70 -10.14 -7.04 -5.33
N GLU A 71 -11.42 -7.37 -5.62
CA GLU A 71 -12.38 -6.43 -6.20
C GLU A 71 -12.68 -5.24 -5.28
N VAL A 72 -12.75 -5.46 -3.97
CA VAL A 72 -12.91 -4.37 -2.98
C VAL A 72 -11.72 -3.42 -3.02
N LEU A 73 -10.50 -3.95 -3.03
CA LEU A 73 -9.28 -3.14 -3.01
C LEU A 73 -9.02 -2.39 -4.31
N LYS A 74 -9.31 -2.98 -5.47
CA LYS A 74 -9.28 -2.29 -6.77
C LYS A 74 -10.15 -1.03 -6.77
N LYS A 75 -11.34 -1.11 -6.18
CA LYS A 75 -12.29 0.01 -6.08
C LYS A 75 -11.94 0.99 -4.96
N ARG A 76 -11.09 0.58 -4.01
CA ARG A 76 -10.68 1.38 -2.85
C ARG A 76 -9.58 2.39 -3.18
N PHE A 77 -8.72 2.07 -4.11
CA PHE A 77 -7.57 2.90 -4.47
C PHE A 77 -7.60 3.32 -5.93
N TYR A 78 -7.00 4.47 -6.20
CA TYR A 78 -6.47 4.79 -7.52
C TYR A 78 -4.93 4.78 -7.46
N HIS A 79 -4.29 4.63 -8.61
CA HIS A 79 -2.83 4.58 -8.67
C HIS A 79 -2.21 5.93 -8.29
N GLY A 80 -1.30 5.94 -7.34
CA GLY A 80 -0.62 7.12 -6.82
C GLY A 80 0.27 6.75 -5.64
N ILE A 81 0.96 7.71 -5.07
CA ILE A 81 1.87 7.48 -3.94
C ILE A 81 1.23 8.00 -2.66
N ALA A 82 0.84 7.12 -1.76
CA ALA A 82 0.46 7.51 -0.41
C ALA A 82 1.72 7.85 0.40
N ASN A 83 1.87 9.13 0.76
CA ASN A 83 2.98 9.63 1.57
C ASN A 83 2.46 10.20 2.87
N TYR A 84 3.27 10.09 3.94
CA TYR A 84 3.00 10.85 5.15
C TYR A 84 3.08 12.34 4.87
N SER A 85 2.04 13.04 5.28
CA SER A 85 2.02 14.48 5.40
C SER A 85 2.77 14.95 6.65
N LEU A 86 2.96 16.27 6.74
CA LEU A 86 3.58 16.89 7.90
C LEU A 86 2.77 16.64 9.19
N SER A 87 1.45 16.64 9.09
CA SER A 87 0.55 16.42 10.23
C SER A 87 0.49 14.95 10.69
N GLU A 88 0.75 13.99 9.78
CA GLU A 88 0.69 12.56 10.09
C GLU A 88 1.99 12.03 10.70
N ASN A 89 3.14 12.43 10.11
CA ASN A 89 4.47 12.02 10.56
C ASN A 89 5.54 13.02 10.08
N TRP A 90 5.64 14.20 10.78
CA TRP A 90 6.52 15.28 10.36
C TRP A 90 8.00 14.87 10.28
N ILE A 91 8.44 13.90 11.10
CA ILE A 91 9.83 13.43 11.06
C ILE A 91 10.09 12.68 9.77
N ALA A 92 9.24 11.73 9.40
CA ALA A 92 9.36 10.99 8.14
C ALA A 92 9.25 11.94 6.93
N TYR A 93 8.33 12.90 6.98
CA TYR A 93 8.16 13.94 5.97
C TYR A 93 9.41 14.79 5.77
N LEU A 94 9.99 15.34 6.87
CA LEU A 94 11.21 16.15 6.79
C LEU A 94 12.42 15.33 6.33
N MET A 95 12.58 14.11 6.83
CA MET A 95 13.65 13.21 6.39
C MET A 95 13.54 12.90 4.89
N ALA A 96 12.31 12.77 4.36
CA ALA A 96 12.08 12.59 2.93
C ALA A 96 12.50 13.80 2.11
N LYS A 97 12.29 15.01 2.62
CA LYS A 97 12.69 16.27 1.96
C LYS A 97 14.20 16.51 2.01
N LEU A 98 14.84 16.14 3.11
CA LEU A 98 16.26 16.45 3.37
C LEU A 98 17.23 15.37 2.89
N SER A 99 16.77 14.14 2.71
CA SER A 99 17.64 13.00 2.42
C SER A 99 17.08 12.09 1.32
N TRP A 100 16.18 11.18 1.64
CA TRP A 100 15.68 10.17 0.72
C TRP A 100 14.15 10.18 0.67
N SER A 101 13.58 10.52 -0.49
CA SER A 101 12.13 10.71 -0.69
C SER A 101 11.26 9.54 -0.20
N HIS A 102 11.79 8.31 -0.20
CA HIS A 102 11.06 7.14 0.27
C HIS A 102 10.81 7.09 1.78
N PHE A 103 11.45 7.96 2.58
CA PHE A 103 11.16 8.02 4.02
C PHE A 103 9.70 8.40 4.33
N SER A 104 9.03 9.13 3.45
CA SER A 104 7.60 9.46 3.62
C SER A 104 6.65 8.44 2.99
N VAL A 105 7.12 7.54 2.11
CA VAL A 105 6.26 6.55 1.43
C VAL A 105 5.70 5.56 2.46
N ILE A 106 4.39 5.58 2.66
CA ILE A 106 3.72 4.81 3.72
C ILE A 106 3.81 3.31 3.44
N VAL A 107 4.18 2.53 4.47
CA VAL A 107 4.23 1.06 4.44
C VAL A 107 3.45 0.39 5.59
N ASP A 108 2.71 1.17 6.39
CA ASP A 108 1.74 0.65 7.35
C ASP A 108 0.37 0.52 6.67
N ALA A 109 -0.21 -0.67 6.69
CA ALA A 109 -1.45 -0.95 5.97
C ALA A 109 -2.63 -0.09 6.43
N ASN A 110 -2.74 0.20 7.73
CA ASN A 110 -3.81 1.06 8.25
C ASN A 110 -3.59 2.53 7.88
N ASP A 111 -2.34 2.97 7.80
CA ASP A 111 -2.05 4.34 7.37
C ASP A 111 -2.24 4.50 5.86
N ILE A 112 -1.87 3.50 5.03
CA ILE A 112 -2.19 3.49 3.60
C ILE A 112 -3.71 3.63 3.37
N LEU A 113 -4.53 2.92 4.15
CA LEU A 113 -5.99 2.97 4.04
C LEU A 113 -6.62 4.31 4.43
N LYS A 114 -5.88 5.26 5.00
CA LYS A 114 -6.34 6.63 5.22
C LYS A 114 -6.28 7.48 3.95
N HIS A 115 -5.50 7.05 2.97
CA HIS A 115 -5.32 7.71 1.67
C HIS A 115 -6.22 7.05 0.61
N SER A 116 -6.52 7.78 -0.45
CA SER A 116 -7.30 7.27 -1.60
C SER A 116 -6.41 6.70 -2.69
N GLU A 117 -5.14 7.10 -2.69
CA GLU A 117 -4.10 6.63 -3.60
C GLU A 117 -3.24 5.53 -2.97
N GLY A 118 -2.65 4.70 -3.83
CA GLY A 118 -1.66 3.71 -3.44
C GLY A 118 -0.86 3.21 -4.65
N LEU A 119 0.46 3.11 -4.51
CA LEU A 119 1.30 2.39 -5.47
C LEU A 119 0.98 0.89 -5.46
N CYS A 120 1.35 0.17 -6.51
CA CYS A 120 1.25 -1.29 -6.56
C CYS A 120 1.75 -1.96 -5.27
N SER A 121 2.90 -1.53 -4.73
CA SER A 121 3.43 -2.07 -3.48
C SER A 121 2.57 -1.73 -2.25
N GLN A 122 1.98 -0.54 -2.19
CA GLN A 122 1.14 -0.09 -1.08
C GLN A 122 -0.22 -0.81 -1.08
N GLN A 123 -0.86 -0.90 -2.24
CA GLN A 123 -2.11 -1.65 -2.40
C GLN A 123 -1.92 -3.12 -2.00
N ASN A 124 -0.81 -3.74 -2.42
CA ASN A 124 -0.49 -5.13 -2.07
C ASN A 124 -0.12 -5.31 -0.58
N ILE A 125 0.48 -4.30 0.09
CA ILE A 125 0.66 -4.33 1.56
C ILE A 125 -0.69 -4.44 2.28
N VAL A 126 -1.68 -3.69 1.84
CA VAL A 126 -3.05 -3.74 2.38
C VAL A 126 -3.69 -5.11 2.11
N PHE A 127 -3.54 -5.64 0.90
CA PHE A 127 -4.06 -6.95 0.53
C PHE A 127 -3.46 -8.06 1.41
N ILE A 128 -2.13 -8.13 1.52
CA ILE A 128 -1.41 -9.07 2.39
C ILE A 128 -1.88 -8.96 3.84
N ALA A 129 -2.03 -7.74 4.37
CA ALA A 129 -2.45 -7.52 5.74
C ALA A 129 -3.88 -8.04 6.00
N ALA A 130 -4.80 -7.84 5.04
CA ALA A 130 -6.17 -8.36 5.12
C ALA A 130 -6.21 -9.89 5.01
N LEU A 131 -5.45 -10.49 4.06
CA LEU A 131 -5.33 -11.94 3.91
C LEU A 131 -4.73 -12.59 5.17
N ASN A 132 -3.66 -12.02 5.72
CA ASN A 132 -3.03 -12.50 6.96
C ASN A 132 -4.02 -12.50 8.13
N LYS A 133 -4.88 -11.48 8.22
CA LYS A 133 -5.92 -11.42 9.25
C LYS A 133 -6.96 -12.55 9.13
N LYS A 134 -7.17 -13.07 7.92
CA LYS A 134 -8.04 -14.23 7.64
C LYS A 134 -7.30 -15.57 7.69
N GLY A 135 -5.99 -15.57 7.97
CA GLY A 135 -5.16 -16.79 7.98
C GLY A 135 -4.91 -17.37 6.59
N ILE A 136 -5.14 -16.59 5.53
CA ILE A 136 -4.94 -17.02 4.13
C ILE A 136 -3.46 -16.92 3.79
N VAL A 137 -2.88 -18.02 3.32
CA VAL A 137 -1.46 -18.10 2.95
C VAL A 137 -1.20 -17.33 1.65
N ASN A 138 -0.26 -16.40 1.71
CA ASN A 138 0.09 -15.53 0.60
C ASN A 138 1.59 -15.23 0.57
N ARG A 139 2.11 -14.77 -0.56
CA ARG A 139 3.48 -14.27 -0.69
C ARG A 139 3.56 -13.11 -1.67
N THR A 140 4.58 -12.27 -1.50
CA THR A 140 4.88 -11.20 -2.44
C THR A 140 5.59 -11.72 -3.68
N VAL A 141 5.32 -11.09 -4.83
CA VAL A 141 6.07 -11.28 -6.07
C VAL A 141 6.55 -9.92 -6.55
N GLY A 142 7.85 -9.74 -6.60
CA GLY A 142 8.48 -8.52 -7.13
C GLY A 142 8.98 -8.75 -8.55
N LEU A 143 8.57 -7.90 -9.46
CA LEU A 143 9.02 -7.85 -10.85
C LEU A 143 9.90 -6.62 -11.04
N GLY A 144 10.93 -6.69 -11.85
CA GLY A 144 11.77 -5.53 -12.18
C GLY A 144 13.17 -5.86 -12.60
N ASN A 145 13.93 -4.80 -12.82
CA ASN A 145 15.38 -4.86 -13.02
C ASN A 145 16.07 -3.81 -12.12
N LYS A 146 17.41 -3.76 -12.14
CA LYS A 146 18.17 -2.83 -11.28
C LYS A 146 17.97 -1.35 -11.64
N GLU A 147 17.61 -1.04 -12.88
CA GLU A 147 17.62 0.32 -13.45
C GLU A 147 16.27 0.71 -14.07
N GLY A 148 15.29 -0.18 -14.07
CA GLY A 148 13.99 0.04 -14.70
C GLY A 148 12.82 0.09 -13.72
N PRO A 149 11.63 0.36 -14.25
CA PRO A 149 10.41 0.30 -13.48
C PRO A 149 10.22 -1.10 -12.91
N GLY A 150 9.83 -1.18 -11.64
CA GLY A 150 9.41 -2.42 -11.00
C GLY A 150 7.90 -2.49 -10.88
N HIS A 151 7.39 -3.71 -10.69
CA HIS A 151 6.00 -3.94 -10.33
C HIS A 151 5.92 -4.91 -9.16
N PHE A 152 4.92 -4.76 -8.32
CA PHE A 152 4.77 -5.52 -7.10
C PHE A 152 3.36 -6.09 -7.03
N LEU A 153 3.27 -7.42 -6.90
CA LEU A 153 2.03 -8.16 -6.86
C LEU A 153 2.13 -9.29 -5.83
N ILE A 154 1.08 -10.08 -5.68
CA ILE A 154 1.07 -11.20 -4.72
C ILE A 154 0.63 -12.50 -5.37
N GLU A 155 0.98 -13.58 -4.72
CA GLU A 155 0.38 -14.89 -4.94
C GLU A 155 -0.30 -15.39 -3.66
N ILE A 156 -1.43 -16.05 -3.83
CA ILE A 156 -2.23 -16.65 -2.77
C ILE A 156 -2.22 -18.16 -2.96
N ASN A 157 -2.02 -18.91 -1.86
CA ASN A 157 -2.00 -20.36 -1.91
C ASN A 157 -3.36 -20.94 -1.57
N TYR A 158 -3.92 -21.69 -2.51
CA TYR A 158 -5.09 -22.53 -2.29
C TYR A 158 -5.06 -23.73 -3.26
N ASN A 159 -5.77 -24.81 -2.92
CA ASN A 159 -5.72 -26.07 -3.67
C ASN A 159 -4.29 -26.57 -3.93
N SER A 160 -3.37 -26.34 -2.96
CA SER A 160 -1.95 -26.71 -3.04
C SER A 160 -1.15 -26.00 -4.14
N CYS A 161 -1.70 -24.96 -4.75
CA CYS A 161 -1.08 -24.19 -5.83
C CYS A 161 -1.00 -22.70 -5.46
N TRP A 162 -0.07 -21.99 -6.09
CA TRP A 162 0.04 -20.53 -6.01
C TRP A 162 -0.76 -19.91 -7.15
N HIS A 163 -1.52 -18.85 -6.82
CA HIS A 163 -2.38 -18.14 -7.75
C HIS A 163 -2.07 -16.65 -7.73
N LEU A 164 -1.81 -16.06 -8.90
CA LEU A 164 -1.41 -14.66 -9.05
C LEU A 164 -2.60 -13.72 -8.85
N TYR A 165 -2.38 -12.67 -8.08
CA TYR A 165 -3.29 -11.53 -7.91
C TYR A 165 -2.52 -10.23 -8.09
N ASP A 166 -3.04 -9.36 -8.95
CA ASP A 166 -2.51 -8.03 -9.24
C ASP A 166 -3.67 -7.04 -9.23
N ILE A 167 -3.79 -6.30 -8.13
CA ILE A 167 -4.89 -5.36 -7.92
C ILE A 167 -4.64 -3.97 -8.53
N ASP A 168 -3.42 -3.70 -9.00
CA ASP A 168 -3.04 -2.43 -9.61
C ASP A 168 -3.19 -2.48 -11.14
N LEU A 169 -2.57 -3.47 -11.81
CA LEU A 169 -2.67 -3.63 -13.27
C LEU A 169 -3.88 -4.45 -13.73
N GLU A 170 -4.53 -5.18 -12.83
CA GLU A 170 -5.78 -5.90 -13.10
C GLU A 170 -5.74 -6.78 -14.36
N PRO A 171 -4.99 -7.88 -14.36
CA PRO A 171 -4.90 -8.76 -15.51
C PRO A 171 -6.28 -9.32 -15.90
N ASN A 172 -6.57 -9.36 -17.19
CA ASN A 172 -7.82 -9.87 -17.72
C ASN A 172 -7.75 -11.39 -17.92
N TRP A 173 -8.09 -12.14 -16.88
CA TRP A 173 -8.05 -13.60 -16.88
C TRP A 173 -9.01 -14.26 -17.88
N SER A 174 -10.05 -13.55 -18.36
CA SER A 174 -10.98 -14.10 -19.36
C SER A 174 -10.34 -14.33 -20.74
N LYS A 175 -9.12 -13.83 -20.97
CA LYS A 175 -8.38 -13.99 -22.23
C LYS A 175 -7.64 -15.31 -22.36
N ILE A 176 -7.61 -16.10 -21.30
CA ILE A 176 -7.01 -17.44 -21.27
C ILE A 176 -7.99 -18.43 -20.63
N ASP A 177 -7.80 -19.71 -20.88
CA ASP A 177 -8.70 -20.75 -20.37
C ASP A 177 -8.50 -21.01 -18.87
N SER A 178 -7.30 -20.75 -18.36
CA SER A 178 -6.95 -20.90 -16.95
C SER A 178 -7.27 -19.64 -16.13
N LYS A 179 -7.51 -19.80 -14.83
CA LYS A 179 -7.83 -18.70 -13.92
C LYS A 179 -6.75 -18.57 -12.85
N HIS A 180 -6.21 -17.36 -12.71
CA HIS A 180 -5.25 -17.02 -11.65
C HIS A 180 -4.07 -18.00 -11.55
N GLU A 181 -3.42 -18.28 -12.68
CA GLU A 181 -2.21 -19.09 -12.71
C GLU A 181 -1.07 -18.43 -11.93
N SER A 182 -0.09 -19.22 -11.49
CA SER A 182 1.09 -18.67 -10.80
C SER A 182 1.98 -17.86 -11.73
N MET A 183 2.75 -16.93 -11.18
CA MET A 183 3.73 -16.17 -11.96
C MET A 183 4.76 -17.08 -12.63
N SER A 184 5.16 -18.19 -11.98
CA SER A 184 6.09 -19.17 -12.57
C SER A 184 5.51 -19.86 -13.79
N TYR A 185 4.23 -20.22 -13.77
CA TYR A 185 3.52 -20.76 -14.93
C TYR A 185 3.49 -19.74 -16.07
N LEU A 186 3.08 -18.50 -15.78
CA LEU A 186 2.97 -17.43 -16.76
C LEU A 186 4.33 -17.06 -17.40
N LEU A 187 5.42 -17.13 -16.65
CA LEU A 187 6.77 -16.92 -17.19
C LEU A 187 7.19 -18.02 -18.16
N SER A 188 6.71 -19.25 -17.96
CA SER A 188 6.92 -20.37 -18.88
C SER A 188 5.98 -20.29 -20.10
N ASN A 189 4.84 -19.60 -19.97
CA ASN A 189 3.81 -19.41 -20.98
C ASN A 189 3.62 -17.92 -21.31
N LYS A 190 4.67 -17.26 -21.79
CA LYS A 190 4.70 -15.80 -21.97
C LYS A 190 3.58 -15.23 -22.85
N GLU A 191 3.09 -15.97 -23.82
CA GLU A 191 1.99 -15.52 -24.67
C GLU A 191 0.69 -15.36 -23.85
N GLU A 192 0.43 -16.22 -22.85
CA GLU A 192 -0.69 -16.03 -21.93
C GLU A 192 -0.47 -14.82 -21.03
N LEU A 193 0.74 -14.64 -20.50
CA LEU A 193 1.09 -13.44 -19.73
C LEU A 193 0.84 -12.17 -20.54
N TYR A 194 1.24 -12.10 -21.80
CA TYR A 194 0.99 -10.94 -22.65
C TYR A 194 -0.51 -10.75 -22.93
N LYS A 195 -1.25 -11.82 -23.13
CA LYS A 195 -2.71 -11.74 -23.35
C LYS A 195 -3.43 -11.13 -22.16
N ILE A 196 -3.18 -11.63 -20.93
CA ILE A 196 -3.91 -11.15 -19.74
C ILE A 196 -3.59 -9.70 -19.38
N TYR A 197 -2.38 -9.22 -19.68
CA TYR A 197 -1.98 -7.83 -19.40
C TYR A 197 -2.18 -6.86 -20.57
N SER A 198 -2.60 -7.33 -21.75
CA SER A 198 -2.65 -6.51 -22.98
C SER A 198 -3.56 -5.28 -22.91
N ASP A 199 -4.56 -5.27 -22.02
CA ASP A 199 -5.48 -4.14 -21.85
C ASP A 199 -4.86 -3.01 -20.98
N ARG A 200 -3.81 -3.30 -20.24
CA ARG A 200 -3.23 -2.41 -19.22
C ARG A 200 -1.82 -1.96 -19.54
N ILE A 201 -1.03 -2.84 -20.14
CA ILE A 201 0.39 -2.59 -20.40
C ILE A 201 0.80 -3.17 -21.75
N ASN A 202 1.62 -2.45 -22.51
CA ASN A 202 2.13 -2.97 -23.75
C ASN A 202 3.24 -4.01 -23.51
N ARG A 203 3.39 -4.94 -24.48
CA ARG A 203 4.35 -6.05 -24.42
C ARG A 203 5.79 -5.56 -24.13
N LYS A 204 6.22 -4.48 -24.79
CA LYS A 204 7.60 -3.96 -24.63
C LYS A 204 7.87 -3.47 -23.20
N LEU A 205 6.88 -2.88 -22.54
CA LEU A 205 7.01 -2.43 -21.15
C LEU A 205 6.92 -3.64 -20.20
N LEU A 206 6.02 -4.59 -20.47
CA LEU A 206 5.92 -5.82 -19.69
C LEU A 206 7.23 -6.60 -19.70
N ASP A 207 7.89 -6.74 -20.87
CA ASP A 207 9.21 -7.37 -21.01
C ASP A 207 10.27 -6.70 -20.12
N LYS A 208 10.22 -5.36 -19.98
CA LYS A 208 11.17 -4.64 -19.13
C LYS A 208 10.97 -4.93 -17.63
N ILE A 209 9.73 -5.10 -17.18
CA ILE A 209 9.44 -5.33 -15.76
C ILE A 209 9.58 -6.79 -15.35
N ILE A 210 9.46 -7.77 -16.26
CA ILE A 210 9.59 -9.20 -15.94
C ILE A 210 11.04 -9.73 -16.05
N VAL A 211 12.03 -8.86 -16.23
CA VAL A 211 13.46 -9.26 -16.37
C VAL A 211 13.94 -10.05 -15.17
N LYS A 212 13.52 -9.64 -13.97
CA LYS A 212 13.84 -10.34 -12.73
C LYS A 212 12.59 -10.55 -11.91
N VAL A 213 12.34 -11.78 -11.50
CA VAL A 213 11.24 -12.13 -10.60
C VAL A 213 11.81 -12.57 -9.25
N SER A 214 11.22 -12.07 -8.17
CA SER A 214 11.61 -12.42 -6.81
C SER A 214 10.37 -12.77 -5.99
N TYR A 215 10.47 -13.80 -5.15
CA TYR A 215 9.39 -14.23 -4.28
C TYR A 215 9.73 -13.93 -2.82
N GLY A 216 8.77 -13.38 -2.10
CA GLY A 216 8.88 -13.18 -0.66
C GLY A 216 8.57 -14.43 0.13
N LEU A 217 8.87 -14.39 1.42
CA LEU A 217 8.49 -15.46 2.35
C LEU A 217 6.96 -15.44 2.60
N PRO A 218 6.32 -16.62 2.76
CA PRO A 218 4.89 -16.70 3.04
C PRO A 218 4.46 -15.86 4.26
N ASN A 219 3.33 -15.17 4.12
CA ASN A 219 2.69 -14.34 5.14
C ASN A 219 3.57 -13.22 5.72
N LYS A 220 4.61 -12.79 4.99
CA LYS A 220 5.50 -11.71 5.43
C LYS A 220 5.19 -10.41 4.71
N LEU A 221 4.92 -9.37 5.49
CA LEU A 221 4.85 -8.01 4.97
C LEU A 221 6.22 -7.58 4.45
N PRO A 222 6.28 -6.88 3.32
CA PRO A 222 7.52 -6.27 2.82
C PRO A 222 7.95 -5.08 3.69
N ALA A 223 9.15 -4.56 3.42
CA ALA A 223 9.64 -3.29 3.98
C ALA A 223 9.64 -3.19 5.52
N LYS A 224 9.91 -4.29 6.25
CA LYS A 224 9.86 -4.33 7.72
C LYS A 224 10.70 -3.25 8.41
N LYS A 225 11.88 -2.91 7.86
CA LYS A 225 12.75 -1.86 8.44
C LYS A 225 12.10 -0.48 8.30
N MET A 226 11.46 -0.19 7.16
CA MET A 226 10.72 1.05 6.94
C MET A 226 9.48 1.11 7.84
N LEU A 227 8.77 -0.01 8.01
CA LEU A 227 7.62 -0.08 8.94
C LEU A 227 8.06 0.24 10.38
N LEU A 228 9.20 -0.30 10.84
CA LEU A 228 9.74 0.02 12.16
C LEU A 228 10.12 1.50 12.27
N PHE A 229 10.81 2.04 11.26
CA PHE A 229 11.13 3.47 11.19
C PHE A 229 9.87 4.34 11.29
N HIS A 230 8.82 4.05 10.53
CA HIS A 230 7.55 4.79 10.59
C HIS A 230 6.89 4.72 11.96
N LYS A 231 6.86 3.55 12.60
CA LYS A 231 6.32 3.41 13.95
C LYS A 231 7.07 4.27 14.97
N ILE A 232 8.40 4.26 14.91
CA ILE A 232 9.24 5.06 15.81
C ILE A 232 9.03 6.55 15.55
N THR A 233 9.15 7.00 14.30
CA THR A 233 9.00 8.43 13.96
C THR A 233 7.60 8.94 14.26
N LYS A 234 6.57 8.11 14.09
CA LYS A 234 5.19 8.46 14.44
C LYS A 234 5.01 8.69 15.94
N ILE A 235 5.61 7.86 16.79
CA ILE A 235 5.62 8.08 18.24
C ILE A 235 6.30 9.43 18.54
N PHE A 236 7.47 9.67 18.00
CA PHE A 236 8.22 10.91 18.21
C PHE A 236 7.51 12.15 17.65
N THR A 237 6.70 12.00 16.59
CA THR A 237 5.86 13.08 16.05
C THR A 237 4.99 13.72 17.14
N TYR A 238 4.45 12.92 18.05
CA TYR A 238 3.59 13.40 19.13
C TYR A 238 4.36 13.69 20.43
N VAL A 239 5.37 12.91 20.75
CA VAL A 239 6.12 12.98 22.02
C VAL A 239 7.08 14.20 22.07
N LEU A 240 7.79 14.47 20.97
CA LEU A 240 8.77 15.56 20.94
C LEU A 240 8.18 16.95 21.18
N PRO A 241 7.07 17.36 20.57
CA PRO A 241 6.46 18.65 20.87
C PRO A 241 6.09 18.81 22.36
N PHE A 242 5.63 17.73 22.99
CA PHE A 242 5.29 17.73 24.42
C PHE A 242 6.56 17.88 25.30
N ILE A 243 7.63 17.17 24.98
CA ILE A 243 8.92 17.32 25.68
C ILE A 243 9.45 18.75 25.54
N PHE A 244 9.41 19.33 24.34
CA PHE A 244 9.86 20.70 24.12
C PHE A 244 9.01 21.71 24.89
N LEU A 245 7.70 21.48 25.00
CA LEU A 245 6.81 22.32 25.80
C LEU A 245 7.20 22.28 27.29
N LEU A 246 7.44 21.08 27.83
CA LEU A 246 7.89 20.94 29.24
C LEU A 246 9.21 21.65 29.48
N LEU A 247 10.22 21.45 28.62
CA LEU A 247 11.51 22.11 28.75
C LEU A 247 11.38 23.63 28.67
N PHE A 248 10.49 24.15 27.83
CA PHE A 248 10.22 25.57 27.72
C PHE A 248 9.61 26.13 29.01
N VAL A 249 8.61 25.45 29.58
CA VAL A 249 7.99 25.87 30.86
C VAL A 249 8.99 25.85 32.01
N PHE A 250 9.85 24.82 32.07
CA PHE A 250 10.95 24.76 33.06
C PHE A 250 11.94 25.91 32.89
N SER A 251 12.33 26.25 31.67
CA SER A 251 13.23 27.37 31.37
C SER A 251 12.66 28.70 31.86
N ILE A 252 11.36 28.98 31.60
CA ILE A 252 10.69 30.21 32.04
C ILE A 252 10.67 30.29 33.57
N LYS A 253 10.30 29.19 34.26
CA LYS A 253 10.28 29.18 35.75
C LYS A 253 11.65 29.53 36.36
N ASN A 254 12.74 29.07 35.72
CA ASN A 254 14.09 29.34 36.20
C ASN A 254 14.56 30.79 35.92
N VAL A 255 14.00 31.45 34.90
CA VAL A 255 14.28 32.87 34.59
C VAL A 255 13.51 33.79 35.56
N ILE A 256 12.28 33.42 35.92
CA ILE A 256 11.45 34.21 36.84
C ILE A 256 11.94 34.12 38.31
N LYS A 257 12.67 33.09 38.69
CA LYS A 257 13.23 32.88 40.02
C LYS A 257 14.58 33.57 40.25
N LYS A 258 15.19 34.15 39.22
CA LYS A 258 16.40 35.01 39.32
C LYS A 258 16.02 36.48 39.29
#